data_a98e054c365494263087e758001edb3b
#
_entry.id   a98e054c365494263087e758001edb3b
#
_cell.length_a   1.000
_cell.length_b   1.000
_cell.length_c   1.000
_cell.angle_alpha   90.00
_cell.angle_beta   90.00
_cell.angle_gamma   90.00
#
_symmetry.space_group_name_H-M   'P 1'
#
loop_
_entity.id
_entity.type
_entity.pdbx_description
1 polymer ?
#
loop_
_entity_poly.entity_id
_entity_poly.type
_entity_poly.pdbx_seq_one_letter_code
_entity_poly.pdbx_strand_id
1 'polypeptide(L)'
;MASSSKTSTSNLFNRYVWLANLIRSCGPISFEEIAERWKSSFWNDDHSDLALRTFHAHKEAVEELFGVSIKCNRHIGFKYYVENDDEIESGSLRNWLLNSMEVSNMLTESQGLHDRILLEDIPSGLNWLSTVVGAIRDGLRLQITYKKYTDTEGKTSVIEPYCVKLFRQRWYLVGHHAEGDYFRTYSLDRIVSCTVTNETFRIKEDFDAKDFFNDYFGVFVMPEVKLEKVLLKVEGVSVSYTRSLPLHHSQIEIESGDGYSIFGYTIRPTKDFITELVNMAPSAKVLSPEWLVNEVRERIAAKQN
;
A
#
# COMPACT_ATOMS: atom_id res chain seq x y z
N MET A 1 19.03 -14.30 -43.69
CA MET A 1 18.94 -12.93 -43.12
C MET A 1 18.25 -13.04 -41.77
N ALA A 2 19.04 -12.94 -40.73
CA ALA A 2 18.52 -13.05 -39.35
C ALA A 2 17.78 -11.75 -39.02
N SER A 3 16.47 -11.84 -38.85
CA SER A 3 15.65 -10.77 -38.33
C SER A 3 16.01 -10.59 -36.84
N SER A 4 16.75 -9.55 -36.55
CA SER A 4 16.92 -9.07 -35.17
C SER A 4 15.56 -8.57 -34.65
N SER A 5 14.82 -9.43 -33.93
CA SER A 5 13.63 -8.99 -33.21
C SER A 5 14.08 -8.04 -32.13
N LYS A 6 13.86 -6.74 -32.29
CA LYS A 6 14.03 -5.75 -31.23
C LYS A 6 13.05 -6.14 -30.14
N THR A 7 13.59 -6.70 -29.05
CA THR A 7 12.81 -6.93 -27.82
C THR A 7 12.15 -5.61 -27.44
N SER A 8 10.82 -5.58 -27.40
CA SER A 8 10.08 -4.38 -26.98
C SER A 8 10.53 -3.99 -25.58
N THR A 9 10.66 -2.69 -25.32
CA THR A 9 11.02 -2.16 -23.98
C THR A 9 10.09 -2.70 -22.89
N SER A 10 8.82 -2.93 -23.24
CA SER A 10 7.83 -3.56 -22.36
C SER A 10 8.21 -5.00 -22.00
N ASN A 11 8.63 -5.82 -22.97
CA ASN A 11 9.07 -7.19 -22.71
C ASN A 11 10.31 -7.24 -21.83
N LEU A 12 11.24 -6.30 -22.01
CA LEU A 12 12.45 -6.24 -21.18
C LEU A 12 12.12 -5.93 -19.73
N PHE A 13 11.22 -4.97 -19.49
CA PHE A 13 10.75 -4.63 -18.13
C PHE A 13 10.05 -5.82 -17.44
N ASN A 14 9.18 -6.53 -18.15
CA ASN A 14 8.51 -7.72 -17.62
C ASN A 14 9.50 -8.84 -17.25
N ARG A 15 10.60 -8.98 -18.00
CA ARG A 15 11.70 -9.90 -17.68
C ARG A 15 12.39 -9.52 -16.35
N TYR A 16 12.56 -8.23 -16.07
CA TYR A 16 13.12 -7.76 -14.80
C TYR A 16 12.18 -8.06 -13.63
N VAL A 17 10.88 -7.80 -13.80
CA VAL A 17 9.86 -8.13 -12.79
C VAL A 17 9.83 -9.64 -12.53
N TRP A 18 9.84 -10.45 -13.59
CA TRP A 18 9.90 -11.91 -13.48
C TRP A 18 11.12 -12.39 -12.70
N LEU A 19 12.31 -11.85 -12.99
CA LEU A 19 13.54 -12.23 -12.31
C LEU A 19 13.53 -11.84 -10.83
N ALA A 20 13.07 -10.63 -10.52
CA ALA A 20 12.93 -10.15 -9.15
C ALA A 20 12.03 -11.05 -8.31
N ASN A 21 10.86 -11.38 -8.86
CA ASN A 21 9.87 -12.23 -8.19
C ASN A 21 10.37 -13.67 -8.05
N LEU A 22 11.03 -14.21 -9.05
CA LEU A 22 11.59 -15.56 -8.99
C LEU A 22 12.60 -15.72 -7.87
N ILE A 23 13.57 -14.78 -7.75
CA ILE A 23 14.60 -14.84 -6.70
C ILE A 23 13.97 -14.63 -5.32
N ARG A 24 12.97 -13.74 -5.22
CA ARG A 24 12.28 -13.45 -3.96
C ARG A 24 11.43 -14.62 -3.48
N SER A 25 10.63 -15.21 -4.36
CA SER A 25 9.67 -16.27 -3.99
C SER A 25 10.32 -17.63 -3.75
N CYS A 26 11.42 -17.94 -4.44
CA CYS A 26 12.10 -19.22 -4.33
C CYS A 26 13.14 -19.27 -3.21
N GLY A 27 13.50 -18.11 -2.61
CA GLY A 27 14.63 -18.03 -1.68
C GLY A 27 15.97 -18.26 -2.40
N PRO A 28 16.99 -18.78 -1.75
CA PRO A 28 18.30 -19.01 -2.40
C PRO A 28 18.21 -19.98 -3.59
N ILE A 29 18.39 -19.44 -4.80
CA ILE A 29 18.25 -20.17 -6.09
C ILE A 29 19.54 -20.08 -6.90
N SER A 30 19.95 -21.16 -7.58
CA SER A 30 21.15 -21.17 -8.43
C SER A 30 20.87 -20.55 -9.80
N PHE A 31 21.95 -20.17 -10.52
CA PHE A 31 21.82 -19.68 -11.90
C PHE A 31 21.21 -20.73 -12.82
N GLU A 32 21.59 -22.00 -12.65
CA GLU A 32 21.08 -23.12 -13.43
C GLU A 32 19.57 -23.29 -13.25
N GLU A 33 19.08 -23.20 -12.01
CA GLU A 33 17.64 -23.26 -11.69
C GLU A 33 16.89 -22.04 -12.28
N ILE A 34 17.50 -20.85 -12.27
CA ILE A 34 16.94 -19.65 -12.92
C ILE A 34 16.86 -19.85 -14.44
N ALA A 35 17.95 -20.33 -15.05
CA ALA A 35 18.02 -20.54 -16.50
C ALA A 35 17.04 -21.60 -16.97
N GLU A 36 16.81 -22.66 -16.18
CA GLU A 36 15.80 -23.69 -16.51
C GLU A 36 14.38 -23.12 -16.49
N ARG A 37 14.05 -22.32 -15.47
CA ARG A 37 12.74 -21.67 -15.38
C ARG A 37 12.56 -20.61 -16.44
N TRP A 38 13.65 -19.95 -16.87
CA TRP A 38 13.62 -19.02 -17.98
C TRP A 38 13.15 -19.66 -19.28
N LYS A 39 13.58 -20.90 -19.57
CA LYS A 39 13.19 -21.61 -20.80
C LYS A 39 11.69 -21.80 -20.93
N SER A 40 11.00 -22.01 -19.83
CA SER A 40 9.55 -22.18 -19.77
C SER A 40 8.78 -20.90 -19.46
N SER A 41 9.47 -19.77 -19.26
CA SER A 41 8.83 -18.52 -18.93
C SER A 41 8.04 -17.97 -20.12
N PHE A 42 6.85 -17.44 -19.85
CA PHE A 42 6.02 -16.70 -20.82
C PHE A 42 6.76 -15.52 -21.47
N TRP A 43 7.71 -14.89 -20.74
CA TRP A 43 8.49 -13.75 -21.21
C TRP A 43 9.67 -14.12 -22.10
N ASN A 44 9.83 -15.40 -22.39
CA ASN A 44 10.86 -15.96 -23.25
C ASN A 44 10.25 -16.47 -24.57
N ASP A 45 9.80 -15.54 -25.41
CA ASP A 45 9.04 -15.82 -26.64
C ASP A 45 9.78 -16.76 -27.63
N ASP A 46 11.11 -16.69 -27.64
CA ASP A 46 11.98 -17.47 -28.53
C ASP A 46 12.57 -18.71 -27.87
N HIS A 47 12.18 -19.02 -26.62
CA HIS A 47 12.71 -20.13 -25.82
C HIS A 47 14.25 -20.18 -25.80
N SER A 48 14.88 -19.01 -25.86
CA SER A 48 16.33 -18.87 -25.85
C SER A 48 16.92 -19.19 -24.49
N ASP A 49 18.16 -19.66 -24.48
CA ASP A 49 18.93 -19.86 -23.25
C ASP A 49 19.26 -18.53 -22.59
N LEU A 50 19.17 -18.47 -21.27
CA LEU A 50 19.63 -17.33 -20.50
C LEU A 50 21.14 -17.38 -20.35
N ALA A 51 21.85 -16.50 -21.06
CA ALA A 51 23.30 -16.40 -20.87
C ALA A 51 23.64 -15.76 -19.52
N LEU A 52 24.70 -16.23 -18.85
CA LEU A 52 25.14 -15.70 -17.55
C LEU A 52 25.39 -14.19 -17.58
N ARG A 53 25.95 -13.68 -18.70
CA ARG A 53 26.17 -12.23 -18.90
C ARG A 53 24.83 -11.47 -18.92
N THR A 54 23.83 -12.00 -19.59
CA THR A 54 22.49 -11.40 -19.68
C THR A 54 21.82 -11.43 -18.30
N PHE A 55 21.96 -12.52 -17.57
CA PHE A 55 21.47 -12.62 -16.19
C PHE A 55 22.09 -11.54 -15.30
N HIS A 56 23.42 -11.32 -15.34
CA HIS A 56 24.05 -10.28 -14.54
C HIS A 56 23.56 -8.88 -14.92
N ALA A 57 23.42 -8.58 -16.22
CA ALA A 57 22.84 -7.30 -16.67
C ALA A 57 21.38 -7.09 -16.18
N HIS A 58 20.57 -8.16 -16.25
CA HIS A 58 19.21 -8.10 -15.72
C HIS A 58 19.17 -7.94 -14.20
N LYS A 59 20.08 -8.64 -13.48
CA LYS A 59 20.23 -8.50 -12.04
C LYS A 59 20.54 -7.05 -11.63
N GLU A 60 21.53 -6.42 -12.26
CA GLU A 60 21.88 -5.02 -12.03
C GLU A 60 20.71 -4.07 -12.30
N ALA A 61 19.99 -4.28 -13.42
CA ALA A 61 18.80 -3.49 -13.72
C ALA A 61 17.68 -3.69 -12.68
N VAL A 62 17.49 -4.89 -12.16
CA VAL A 62 16.53 -5.21 -11.08
C VAL A 62 16.91 -4.47 -9.81
N GLU A 63 18.20 -4.50 -9.42
CA GLU A 63 18.71 -3.80 -8.24
C GLU A 63 18.50 -2.29 -8.34
N GLU A 64 18.76 -1.71 -9.52
CA GLU A 64 18.58 -0.27 -9.77
C GLU A 64 17.09 0.13 -9.79
N LEU A 65 16.26 -0.59 -10.54
CA LEU A 65 14.84 -0.24 -10.72
C LEU A 65 14.00 -0.45 -9.46
N PHE A 66 14.22 -1.55 -8.75
CA PHE A 66 13.39 -1.94 -7.61
C PHE A 66 14.07 -1.65 -6.26
N GLY A 67 15.35 -1.27 -6.25
CA GLY A 67 16.09 -0.99 -5.02
C GLY A 67 16.27 -2.21 -4.12
N VAL A 68 16.23 -3.41 -4.71
CA VAL A 68 16.52 -4.67 -4.03
C VAL A 68 18.01 -4.97 -4.11
N SER A 69 18.55 -5.70 -3.13
CA SER A 69 19.96 -6.15 -3.13
C SER A 69 20.01 -7.65 -3.36
N ILE A 70 20.43 -8.07 -4.56
CA ILE A 70 20.55 -9.49 -4.92
C ILE A 70 21.97 -9.96 -4.68
N LYS A 71 22.19 -10.79 -3.67
CA LYS A 71 23.49 -11.36 -3.33
C LYS A 71 23.64 -12.80 -3.81
N CYS A 72 24.89 -13.21 -3.98
CA CYS A 72 25.24 -14.58 -4.28
C CYS A 72 25.98 -15.22 -3.10
N ASN A 73 25.40 -16.25 -2.51
CA ASN A 73 26.03 -17.00 -1.43
C ASN A 73 26.85 -18.16 -1.99
N ARG A 74 28.19 -18.01 -1.92
CA ARG A 74 29.16 -19.01 -2.41
C ARG A 74 29.21 -20.27 -1.54
N HIS A 75 28.88 -20.15 -0.24
CA HIS A 75 28.97 -21.26 0.70
C HIS A 75 27.85 -22.31 0.52
N ILE A 76 26.75 -21.92 -0.13
CA ILE A 76 25.61 -22.81 -0.41
C ILE A 76 25.46 -23.10 -1.93
N GLY A 77 26.59 -23.07 -2.68
CA GLY A 77 26.59 -23.45 -4.09
C GLY A 77 26.24 -22.29 -5.04
N PHE A 78 26.75 -21.09 -4.80
CA PHE A 78 26.52 -19.91 -5.65
C PHE A 78 25.04 -19.57 -5.87
N LYS A 79 24.23 -19.67 -4.80
CA LYS A 79 22.81 -19.34 -4.86
C LYS A 79 22.55 -17.84 -4.66
N TYR A 80 21.65 -17.30 -5.46
CA TYR A 80 21.20 -15.91 -5.43
C TYR A 80 19.98 -15.77 -4.52
N TYR A 81 19.94 -14.69 -3.75
CA TYR A 81 18.84 -14.34 -2.83
C TYR A 81 18.72 -12.83 -2.67
N VAL A 82 17.57 -12.35 -2.22
CA VAL A 82 17.38 -10.94 -1.86
C VAL A 82 17.83 -10.73 -0.43
N GLU A 83 18.87 -9.91 -0.22
CA GLU A 83 19.47 -9.66 1.10
C GLU A 83 18.58 -8.78 1.98
N ASN A 84 17.93 -7.79 1.41
CA ASN A 84 17.15 -6.78 2.13
C ASN A 84 15.62 -6.99 2.03
N ASP A 85 15.17 -8.24 1.87
CA ASP A 85 13.74 -8.55 1.75
C ASP A 85 12.98 -8.21 3.04
N ASP A 86 13.61 -8.40 4.21
CA ASP A 86 13.04 -8.02 5.51
C ASP A 86 13.09 -6.48 5.75
N GLU A 87 14.04 -5.77 5.13
CA GLU A 87 14.16 -4.30 5.19
C GLU A 87 13.24 -3.59 4.20
N ILE A 88 12.71 -4.30 3.21
CA ILE A 88 11.62 -3.80 2.38
C ILE A 88 10.38 -3.82 3.26
N GLU A 89 10.27 -2.77 4.10
CA GLU A 89 9.18 -2.59 5.06
C GLU A 89 7.86 -3.02 4.44
N SER A 90 7.17 -3.97 5.09
CA SER A 90 5.80 -4.32 4.77
C SER A 90 4.98 -3.02 4.76
N GLY A 91 4.50 -2.60 3.58
CA GLY A 91 3.82 -1.31 3.39
C GLY A 91 4.65 -0.23 2.69
N SER A 92 5.92 -0.49 2.31
CA SER A 92 6.65 0.43 1.45
C SER A 92 6.04 0.48 0.03
N LEU A 93 6.12 1.65 -0.62
CA LEU A 93 5.67 1.82 -2.00
C LEU A 93 6.35 0.82 -2.96
N ARG A 94 7.63 0.51 -2.71
CA ARG A 94 8.41 -0.47 -3.49
C ARG A 94 7.82 -1.87 -3.39
N ASN A 95 7.52 -2.32 -2.18
CA ASN A 95 6.91 -3.63 -1.94
C ASN A 95 5.52 -3.72 -2.59
N TRP A 96 4.73 -2.66 -2.46
CA TRP A 96 3.43 -2.59 -3.11
C TRP A 96 3.54 -2.65 -4.64
N LEU A 97 4.50 -1.94 -5.25
CA LEU A 97 4.75 -1.97 -6.69
C LEU A 97 5.18 -3.35 -7.16
N LEU A 98 6.15 -3.99 -6.48
CA LEU A 98 6.61 -5.34 -6.82
C LEU A 98 5.45 -6.34 -6.76
N ASN A 99 4.68 -6.34 -5.68
CA ASN A 99 3.54 -7.25 -5.53
C ASN A 99 2.45 -6.98 -6.58
N SER A 100 2.18 -5.71 -6.89
CA SER A 100 1.20 -5.34 -7.94
C SER A 100 1.64 -5.76 -9.33
N MET A 101 2.93 -5.66 -9.62
CA MET A 101 3.52 -6.11 -10.88
C MET A 101 3.56 -7.63 -10.98
N GLU A 102 3.81 -8.34 -9.86
CA GLU A 102 3.73 -9.79 -9.81
C GLU A 102 2.33 -10.28 -10.17
N VAL A 103 1.30 -9.69 -9.55
CA VAL A 103 -0.09 -10.00 -9.88
C VAL A 103 -0.40 -9.68 -11.34
N SER A 104 0.06 -8.55 -11.86
CA SER A 104 -0.12 -8.16 -13.27
C SER A 104 0.55 -9.16 -14.23
N ASN A 105 1.77 -9.60 -13.93
CA ASN A 105 2.48 -10.61 -14.72
C ASN A 105 1.77 -11.96 -14.68
N MET A 106 1.37 -12.41 -13.49
CA MET A 106 0.61 -13.64 -13.31
C MET A 106 -0.69 -13.63 -14.13
N LEU A 107 -1.41 -12.51 -14.13
CA LEU A 107 -2.62 -12.33 -14.93
C LEU A 107 -2.32 -12.39 -16.42
N THR A 108 -1.21 -11.80 -16.89
CA THR A 108 -0.80 -11.81 -18.28
C THR A 108 -0.37 -13.20 -18.73
N GLU A 109 0.39 -13.92 -17.91
CA GLU A 109 0.80 -15.31 -18.17
C GLU A 109 -0.40 -16.27 -18.18
N SER A 110 -1.46 -15.92 -17.48
CA SER A 110 -2.69 -16.72 -17.34
C SER A 110 -3.70 -16.43 -18.46
N GLN A 111 -3.24 -16.11 -19.69
CA GLN A 111 -4.12 -15.91 -20.84
C GLN A 111 -5.06 -17.11 -21.00
N GLY A 112 -6.38 -16.86 -20.90
CA GLY A 112 -7.42 -17.91 -20.88
C GLY A 112 -8.00 -18.24 -19.51
N LEU A 113 -7.50 -17.60 -18.43
CA LEU A 113 -8.07 -17.72 -17.08
C LEU A 113 -8.73 -16.41 -16.59
N HIS A 114 -8.91 -15.42 -17.47
CA HIS A 114 -9.49 -14.12 -17.09
C HIS A 114 -10.91 -14.24 -16.51
N ASP A 115 -11.67 -15.25 -16.92
CA ASP A 115 -12.99 -15.59 -16.38
C ASP A 115 -12.96 -16.24 -14.99
N ARG A 116 -11.78 -16.65 -14.54
CA ARG A 116 -11.56 -17.31 -13.25
C ARG A 116 -10.83 -16.45 -12.23
N ILE A 117 -10.35 -15.27 -12.63
CA ILE A 117 -9.65 -14.32 -11.77
C ILE A 117 -10.50 -13.06 -11.68
N LEU A 118 -11.16 -12.90 -10.54
CA LEU A 118 -12.04 -11.76 -10.30
C LEU A 118 -11.32 -10.72 -9.48
N LEU A 119 -11.30 -9.50 -9.97
CA LEU A 119 -10.79 -8.34 -9.25
C LEU A 119 -11.97 -7.50 -8.77
N GLU A 120 -11.83 -6.92 -7.59
CA GLU A 120 -12.81 -5.99 -7.06
C GLU A 120 -12.69 -4.65 -7.80
N ASP A 121 -13.80 -4.15 -8.35
CA ASP A 121 -13.85 -2.84 -9.00
C ASP A 121 -14.02 -1.74 -7.94
N ILE A 122 -12.92 -1.13 -7.55
CA ILE A 122 -12.89 -0.08 -6.53
C ILE A 122 -12.51 1.25 -7.18
N PRO A 123 -13.32 2.30 -6.97
CA PRO A 123 -12.97 3.64 -7.41
C PRO A 123 -11.71 4.12 -6.69
N SER A 124 -10.54 3.95 -7.32
CA SER A 124 -9.24 4.27 -6.70
C SER A 124 -8.83 5.73 -6.85
N GLY A 125 -9.43 6.47 -7.79
CA GLY A 125 -9.06 7.85 -8.11
C GLY A 125 -7.73 7.98 -8.87
N LEU A 126 -7.28 6.93 -9.55
CA LEU A 126 -6.01 6.89 -10.29
C LEU A 126 -5.87 8.00 -11.34
N ASN A 127 -6.98 8.50 -11.88
CA ASN A 127 -6.98 9.57 -12.88
C ASN A 127 -6.26 10.85 -12.41
N TRP A 128 -6.28 11.12 -11.11
CA TRP A 128 -5.64 12.31 -10.54
C TRP A 128 -4.29 12.02 -9.89
N LEU A 129 -3.94 10.76 -9.67
CA LEU A 129 -2.75 10.39 -8.90
C LEU A 129 -1.47 10.95 -9.52
N SER A 130 -1.29 10.82 -10.83
CA SER A 130 -0.10 11.33 -11.53
C SER A 130 0.02 12.86 -11.45
N THR A 131 -1.11 13.58 -11.58
CA THR A 131 -1.16 15.05 -11.45
C THR A 131 -0.78 15.49 -10.04
N VAL A 132 -1.33 14.82 -9.02
CA VAL A 132 -1.05 15.12 -7.61
C VAL A 132 0.40 14.83 -7.26
N VAL A 133 0.94 13.67 -7.64
CA VAL A 133 2.34 13.30 -7.38
C VAL A 133 3.29 14.26 -8.11
N GLY A 134 2.97 14.65 -9.36
CA GLY A 134 3.73 15.66 -10.09
C GLY A 134 3.77 16.99 -9.34
N ALA A 135 2.65 17.48 -8.87
CA ALA A 135 2.57 18.74 -8.11
C ALA A 135 3.35 18.69 -6.79
N ILE A 136 3.32 17.57 -6.06
CA ILE A 136 4.14 17.35 -4.85
C ILE A 136 5.63 17.46 -5.20
N ARG A 137 6.07 16.72 -6.23
CA ARG A 137 7.46 16.71 -6.68
C ARG A 137 7.96 18.11 -7.07
N ASP A 138 7.13 18.85 -7.80
CA ASP A 138 7.50 20.14 -8.37
C ASP A 138 7.23 21.31 -7.40
N GLY A 139 6.67 21.05 -6.21
CA GLY A 139 6.35 22.07 -5.20
C GLY A 139 5.29 23.07 -5.68
N LEU A 140 4.28 22.60 -6.41
CA LEU A 140 3.22 23.43 -7.00
C LEU A 140 1.88 23.20 -6.30
N ARG A 141 1.13 24.29 -6.07
CA ARG A 141 -0.21 24.22 -5.50
C ARG A 141 -1.20 23.61 -6.50
N LEU A 142 -2.22 22.98 -5.96
CA LEU A 142 -3.33 22.41 -6.73
C LEU A 142 -4.62 23.19 -6.47
N GLN A 143 -5.32 23.54 -7.54
CA GLN A 143 -6.72 23.95 -7.48
C GLN A 143 -7.58 22.70 -7.69
N ILE A 144 -8.33 22.29 -6.65
CA ILE A 144 -9.20 21.12 -6.69
C ILE A 144 -10.65 21.53 -6.51
N THR A 145 -11.54 20.87 -7.26
CA THR A 145 -12.99 20.89 -6.99
C THR A 145 -13.36 19.54 -6.39
N TYR A 146 -13.79 19.56 -5.14
CA TYR A 146 -14.08 18.35 -4.36
C TYR A 146 -15.55 18.28 -3.98
N LYS A 147 -16.18 17.11 -4.22
CA LYS A 147 -17.59 16.88 -3.91
C LYS A 147 -17.72 15.75 -2.87
N LYS A 148 -18.27 16.07 -1.69
CA LYS A 148 -18.65 15.05 -0.71
C LYS A 148 -19.94 14.35 -1.17
N TYR A 149 -20.16 13.14 -0.67
CA TYR A 149 -21.41 12.41 -0.98
C TYR A 149 -22.68 13.13 -0.51
N THR A 150 -22.56 13.99 0.51
CA THR A 150 -23.65 14.79 1.06
C THR A 150 -23.85 16.14 0.36
N ASP A 151 -22.91 16.53 -0.49
CA ASP A 151 -22.93 17.85 -1.12
C ASP A 151 -23.65 17.76 -2.48
N THR A 152 -24.48 18.73 -2.80
CA THR A 152 -25.12 18.84 -4.13
C THR A 152 -24.14 19.35 -5.17
N GLU A 153 -23.21 20.23 -4.77
CA GLU A 153 -22.19 20.84 -5.63
C GLU A 153 -20.79 20.64 -5.09
N GLY A 154 -19.80 20.65 -5.99
CA GLY A 154 -18.38 20.60 -5.61
C GLY A 154 -17.89 21.94 -5.07
N LYS A 155 -17.01 21.89 -4.07
CA LYS A 155 -16.31 23.09 -3.55
C LYS A 155 -14.92 23.16 -4.11
N THR A 156 -14.57 24.32 -4.67
CA THR A 156 -13.22 24.58 -5.19
C THR A 156 -12.34 25.19 -4.10
N SER A 157 -11.11 24.70 -4.01
CA SER A 157 -10.10 25.20 -3.08
C SER A 157 -8.72 25.11 -3.70
N VAL A 158 -7.83 26.03 -3.34
CA VAL A 158 -6.40 25.93 -3.62
C VAL A 158 -5.72 25.32 -2.41
N ILE A 159 -4.91 24.31 -2.64
CA ILE A 159 -4.25 23.55 -1.58
C ILE A 159 -2.77 23.33 -1.91
N GLU A 160 -1.98 23.13 -0.88
CA GLU A 160 -0.61 22.66 -0.94
C GLU A 160 -0.62 21.14 -0.78
N PRO A 161 -0.31 20.34 -1.83
CA PRO A 161 -0.31 18.89 -1.74
C PRO A 161 0.92 18.39 -0.98
N TYR A 162 0.74 17.75 0.16
CA TYR A 162 1.82 17.28 1.03
C TYR A 162 2.20 15.82 0.81
N CYS A 163 1.22 14.93 0.84
CA CYS A 163 1.47 13.51 0.57
C CYS A 163 0.21 12.79 0.07
N VAL A 164 0.41 11.58 -0.46
CA VAL A 164 -0.68 10.67 -0.82
C VAL A 164 -0.60 9.40 0.04
N LYS A 165 -1.76 8.87 0.43
CA LYS A 165 -1.89 7.62 1.18
C LYS A 165 -2.85 6.67 0.48
N LEU A 166 -2.42 5.42 0.29
CA LEU A 166 -3.31 4.34 -0.11
C LEU A 166 -3.93 3.72 1.15
N PHE A 167 -5.25 3.71 1.24
CA PHE A 167 -5.96 3.06 2.33
C PHE A 167 -7.21 2.37 1.80
N ARG A 168 -7.34 1.07 2.05
CA ARG A 168 -8.46 0.23 1.58
C ARG A 168 -8.73 0.41 0.09
N GLN A 169 -7.65 0.29 -0.70
CA GLN A 169 -7.62 0.38 -2.17
C GLN A 169 -8.00 1.74 -2.76
N ARG A 170 -8.19 2.78 -1.93
CA ARG A 170 -8.45 4.16 -2.37
C ARG A 170 -7.26 5.06 -2.08
N TRP A 171 -6.96 5.94 -3.02
CA TRP A 171 -5.94 6.97 -2.84
C TRP A 171 -6.52 8.22 -2.19
N TYR A 172 -5.79 8.73 -1.24
CA TYR A 172 -6.11 9.97 -0.51
C TYR A 172 -4.96 10.94 -0.61
N LEU A 173 -5.29 12.21 -0.85
CA LEU A 173 -4.37 13.34 -0.81
C LEU A 173 -4.48 14.05 0.53
N VAL A 174 -3.37 14.30 1.18
CA VAL A 174 -3.28 15.26 2.28
C VAL A 174 -2.95 16.63 1.68
N GLY A 175 -3.88 17.55 1.79
CA GLY A 175 -3.73 18.94 1.36
C GLY A 175 -3.68 19.88 2.55
N HIS A 176 -2.70 20.77 2.55
CA HIS A 176 -2.61 21.85 3.52
C HIS A 176 -3.28 23.12 2.98
N HIS A 177 -4.08 23.76 3.80
CA HIS A 177 -4.70 25.05 3.51
C HIS A 177 -3.89 26.16 4.17
N ALA A 178 -3.08 26.86 3.39
CA ALA A 178 -2.15 27.86 3.90
C ALA A 178 -2.85 29.02 4.64
N GLU A 179 -4.03 29.45 4.16
CA GLU A 179 -4.77 30.58 4.77
C GLU A 179 -5.27 30.27 6.20
N GLY A 180 -5.63 29.01 6.46
CA GLY A 180 -6.17 28.56 7.76
C GLY A 180 -5.20 27.72 8.57
N ASP A 181 -4.01 27.43 8.05
CA ASP A 181 -2.98 26.56 8.64
C ASP A 181 -3.53 25.23 9.16
N TYR A 182 -4.29 24.54 8.32
CA TYR A 182 -4.84 23.21 8.66
C TYR A 182 -4.69 22.22 7.52
N PHE A 183 -4.60 20.94 7.89
CA PHE A 183 -4.57 19.82 6.96
C PHE A 183 -5.97 19.25 6.74
N ARG A 184 -6.18 18.76 5.52
CA ARG A 184 -7.38 18.04 5.16
C ARG A 184 -7.08 16.89 4.21
N THR A 185 -7.77 15.77 4.41
CA THR A 185 -7.65 14.59 3.57
C THR A 185 -8.77 14.57 2.52
N TYR A 186 -8.37 14.32 1.26
CA TYR A 186 -9.24 14.25 0.10
C TYR A 186 -9.12 12.89 -0.57
N SER A 187 -10.23 12.17 -0.71
CA SER A 187 -10.26 10.94 -1.51
C SER A 187 -10.20 11.30 -2.99
N LEU A 188 -9.26 10.75 -3.74
CA LEU A 188 -9.04 11.15 -5.14
C LEU A 188 -10.23 10.83 -6.04
N ASP A 189 -10.98 9.77 -5.76
CA ASP A 189 -12.20 9.39 -6.49
C ASP A 189 -13.35 10.40 -6.37
N ARG A 190 -13.27 11.34 -5.41
CA ARG A 190 -14.25 12.41 -5.21
C ARG A 190 -13.78 13.78 -5.70
N ILE A 191 -12.62 13.85 -6.31
CA ILE A 191 -12.14 15.06 -6.98
C ILE A 191 -12.82 15.14 -8.35
N VAL A 192 -13.57 16.20 -8.57
CA VAL A 192 -14.27 16.47 -9.82
C VAL A 192 -13.32 17.09 -10.86
N SER A 193 -12.44 18.01 -10.40
CA SER A 193 -11.40 18.61 -11.22
C SER A 193 -10.15 18.87 -10.40
N CYS A 194 -8.99 18.74 -11.03
CA CYS A 194 -7.69 18.98 -10.41
C CYS A 194 -6.78 19.67 -11.43
N THR A 195 -6.32 20.86 -11.12
CA THR A 195 -5.46 21.66 -11.98
C THR A 195 -4.23 22.12 -11.21
N VAL A 196 -3.05 21.93 -11.80
CA VAL A 196 -1.81 22.47 -11.25
C VAL A 196 -1.77 23.98 -11.46
N THR A 197 -1.48 24.73 -10.42
CA THR A 197 -1.33 26.18 -10.50
C THR A 197 0.12 26.55 -10.79
N ASN A 198 0.38 27.85 -11.07
CA ASN A 198 1.74 28.39 -11.18
C ASN A 198 2.31 28.85 -9.82
N GLU A 199 1.57 28.66 -8.73
CA GLU A 199 1.98 29.05 -7.40
C GLU A 199 2.81 27.96 -6.74
N THR A 200 3.99 28.32 -6.28
CA THR A 200 4.89 27.41 -5.58
C THR A 200 4.58 27.38 -4.09
N PHE A 201 4.89 26.26 -3.45
CA PHE A 201 4.92 26.11 -2.00
C PHE A 201 6.14 25.27 -1.58
N ARG A 202 6.44 25.25 -0.29
CA ARG A 202 7.44 24.35 0.29
C ARG A 202 6.81 23.54 1.40
N ILE A 203 7.02 22.24 1.36
CA ILE A 203 6.66 21.34 2.46
C ILE A 203 7.47 21.78 3.69
N LYS A 204 6.81 21.86 4.86
CA LYS A 204 7.48 22.19 6.12
C LYS A 204 8.60 21.17 6.39
N GLU A 205 9.78 21.65 6.81
CA GLU A 205 10.96 20.78 7.01
C GLU A 205 10.76 19.68 8.05
N ASP A 206 9.87 19.90 9.00
CA ASP A 206 9.50 18.96 10.06
C ASP A 206 8.35 18.00 9.66
N PHE A 207 7.84 18.08 8.43
CA PHE A 207 6.78 17.18 7.98
C PHE A 207 7.33 15.84 7.52
N ASP A 208 6.95 14.79 8.22
CA ASP A 208 7.10 13.40 7.79
C ASP A 208 5.72 12.75 7.62
N ALA A 209 5.48 12.11 6.48
CA ALA A 209 4.19 11.50 6.17
C ALA A 209 3.89 10.26 7.04
N LYS A 210 4.91 9.52 7.49
CA LYS A 210 4.73 8.38 8.39
C LYS A 210 4.33 8.89 9.77
N ASP A 211 5.07 9.87 10.29
CA ASP A 211 4.79 10.49 11.60
C ASP A 211 3.42 11.18 11.62
N PHE A 212 3.03 11.82 10.51
CA PHE A 212 1.72 12.46 10.37
C PHE A 212 0.56 11.50 10.56
N PHE A 213 0.72 10.24 10.13
CA PHE A 213 -0.31 9.20 10.28
C PHE A 213 -0.04 8.21 11.40
N ASN A 214 1.09 8.32 12.09
CA ASN A 214 1.58 7.32 13.04
C ASN A 214 0.56 6.94 14.12
N ASP A 215 -0.17 7.92 14.63
CA ASP A 215 -1.15 7.73 15.71
C ASP A 215 -2.56 7.41 15.20
N TYR A 216 -2.77 7.24 13.88
CA TYR A 216 -4.09 7.12 13.28
C TYR A 216 -4.26 5.82 12.50
N PHE A 217 -5.40 5.16 12.72
CA PHE A 217 -5.75 3.94 12.00
C PHE A 217 -5.97 4.15 10.49
N GLY A 218 -6.59 5.22 10.08
CA GLY A 218 -7.01 5.41 8.70
C GLY A 218 -6.45 6.66 8.04
N VAL A 219 -7.37 7.45 7.52
CA VAL A 219 -7.07 8.67 6.76
C VAL A 219 -7.63 9.93 7.39
N PHE A 220 -8.48 9.81 8.42
CA PHE A 220 -8.97 10.95 9.18
C PHE A 220 -7.96 11.33 10.25
N VAL A 221 -7.30 12.45 10.03
CA VAL A 221 -6.36 13.06 10.97
C VAL A 221 -7.10 14.18 11.71
N MET A 222 -7.18 14.05 13.03
CA MET A 222 -7.90 14.95 13.94
C MET A 222 -7.01 15.22 15.15
N PRO A 223 -6.14 16.27 15.09
CA PRO A 223 -5.18 16.56 16.17
C PRO A 223 -5.82 16.81 17.53
N GLU A 224 -7.09 17.25 17.55
CA GLU A 224 -7.90 17.46 18.76
C GLU A 224 -8.28 16.16 19.48
N VAL A 225 -8.28 15.01 18.77
CA VAL A 225 -8.52 13.71 19.37
C VAL A 225 -7.26 13.27 20.11
N LYS A 226 -7.37 13.04 21.43
CA LYS A 226 -6.23 12.64 22.26
C LYS A 226 -5.71 11.25 21.90
N LEU A 227 -4.41 11.07 22.13
CA LEU A 227 -3.79 9.74 22.06
C LEU A 227 -4.27 8.93 23.26
N GLU A 228 -4.84 7.75 23.02
CA GLU A 228 -5.46 6.89 24.02
C GLU A 228 -4.83 5.49 24.03
N LYS A 229 -4.86 4.86 25.20
CA LYS A 229 -4.62 3.42 25.32
C LYS A 229 -5.94 2.69 25.24
N VAL A 230 -6.18 2.04 24.08
CA VAL A 230 -7.40 1.30 23.83
C VAL A 230 -7.19 -0.17 24.12
N LEU A 231 -8.09 -0.79 24.87
CA LEU A 231 -8.14 -2.23 25.09
C LEU A 231 -9.32 -2.82 24.33
N LEU A 232 -9.05 -3.83 23.51
CA LEU A 232 -10.02 -4.53 22.68
C LEU A 232 -10.00 -6.02 23.02
N LYS A 233 -11.08 -6.56 23.58
CA LYS A 233 -11.27 -7.99 23.72
C LYS A 233 -11.82 -8.54 22.42
N VAL A 234 -11.18 -9.57 21.88
CA VAL A 234 -11.61 -10.28 20.65
C VAL A 234 -11.85 -11.75 21.01
N GLU A 235 -12.90 -12.33 20.47
CA GLU A 235 -13.34 -13.69 20.80
C GLU A 235 -13.40 -14.60 19.56
N GLY A 236 -13.25 -15.90 19.78
CA GLY A 236 -13.39 -16.93 18.79
C GLY A 236 -12.34 -16.87 17.67
N VAL A 237 -12.75 -17.20 16.47
CA VAL A 237 -11.88 -17.23 15.28
C VAL A 237 -11.32 -15.85 14.92
N SER A 238 -11.99 -14.76 15.32
CA SER A 238 -11.56 -13.38 15.08
C SER A 238 -10.24 -13.04 15.75
N VAL A 239 -9.85 -13.78 16.81
CA VAL A 239 -8.53 -13.65 17.44
C VAL A 239 -7.41 -13.92 16.42
N SER A 240 -7.51 -15.00 15.66
CA SER A 240 -6.51 -15.35 14.65
C SER A 240 -6.44 -14.33 13.51
N TYR A 241 -7.58 -13.82 13.07
CA TYR A 241 -7.61 -12.73 12.06
C TYR A 241 -6.96 -11.45 12.57
N THR A 242 -7.24 -11.03 13.82
CA THR A 242 -6.66 -9.83 14.42
C THR A 242 -5.15 -9.97 14.63
N ARG A 243 -4.64 -11.18 14.91
CA ARG A 243 -3.19 -11.44 14.99
C ARG A 243 -2.53 -11.38 13.61
N SER A 244 -3.14 -11.99 12.59
CA SER A 244 -2.56 -12.08 11.25
C SER A 244 -2.61 -10.75 10.48
N LEU A 245 -3.59 -9.89 10.80
CA LEU A 245 -3.75 -8.58 10.18
C LEU A 245 -3.98 -7.52 11.28
N PRO A 246 -2.90 -7.00 11.90
CA PRO A 246 -3.01 -5.97 12.92
C PRO A 246 -3.72 -4.72 12.40
N LEU A 247 -4.65 -4.19 13.21
CA LEU A 247 -5.38 -2.96 12.86
C LEU A 247 -4.45 -1.74 12.81
N HIS A 248 -3.43 -1.73 13.65
CA HIS A 248 -2.49 -0.64 13.78
C HIS A 248 -1.12 -1.19 14.22
N HIS A 249 -0.02 -0.54 13.81
CA HIS A 249 1.34 -0.98 14.16
C HIS A 249 1.59 -1.03 15.68
N SER A 250 0.86 -0.24 16.48
CA SER A 250 0.95 -0.27 17.96
C SER A 250 0.20 -1.45 18.61
N GLN A 251 -0.40 -2.36 17.80
CA GLN A 251 -1.12 -3.50 18.34
C GLN A 251 -0.19 -4.43 19.12
N ILE A 252 -0.52 -4.68 20.39
CA ILE A 252 0.13 -5.69 21.22
C ILE A 252 -0.92 -6.62 21.80
N GLU A 253 -0.62 -7.90 21.90
CA GLU A 253 -1.47 -8.84 22.61
C GLU A 253 -1.09 -8.81 24.10
N ILE A 254 -2.01 -8.36 24.95
CA ILE A 254 -1.77 -8.16 26.39
C ILE A 254 -2.11 -9.42 27.18
N GLU A 255 -3.20 -10.10 26.78
CA GLU A 255 -3.71 -11.29 27.45
C GLU A 255 -4.28 -12.26 26.42
N SER A 256 -4.08 -13.55 26.64
CA SER A 256 -4.67 -14.64 25.85
C SER A 256 -5.29 -15.65 26.78
N GLY A 257 -6.57 -15.96 26.58
CA GLY A 257 -7.33 -16.94 27.35
C GLY A 257 -8.00 -17.98 26.45
N ASP A 258 -8.81 -18.86 27.05
CA ASP A 258 -9.55 -19.87 26.31
C ASP A 258 -10.66 -19.19 25.47
N GLY A 259 -10.46 -19.19 24.15
CA GLY A 259 -11.38 -18.61 23.17
C GLY A 259 -11.39 -17.10 23.07
N TYR A 260 -10.46 -16.37 23.68
CA TYR A 260 -10.36 -14.92 23.56
C TYR A 260 -8.92 -14.40 23.68
N SER A 261 -8.70 -13.18 23.22
CA SER A 261 -7.50 -12.37 23.50
C SER A 261 -7.84 -10.91 23.71
N ILE A 262 -7.01 -10.22 24.49
CA ILE A 262 -7.10 -8.78 24.71
C ILE A 262 -5.92 -8.12 24.00
N PHE A 263 -6.24 -7.25 23.04
CA PHE A 263 -5.27 -6.44 22.31
C PHE A 263 -5.25 -5.02 22.82
N GLY A 264 -4.06 -4.47 22.99
CA GLY A 264 -3.82 -3.09 23.34
C GLY A 264 -3.35 -2.27 22.15
N TYR A 265 -3.81 -1.03 22.08
CA TYR A 265 -3.42 -0.05 21.06
C TYR A 265 -3.05 1.26 21.72
N THR A 266 -2.06 1.95 21.17
CA THR A 266 -1.78 3.36 21.46
C THR A 266 -2.14 4.14 20.21
N ILE A 267 -3.29 4.83 20.23
CA ILE A 267 -3.90 5.38 19.01
C ILE A 267 -4.79 6.59 19.33
N ARG A 268 -5.01 7.47 18.35
CA ARG A 268 -6.07 8.49 18.39
C ARG A 268 -7.33 7.89 17.78
N PRO A 269 -8.38 7.57 18.57
CA PRO A 269 -9.56 6.86 18.09
C PRO A 269 -10.46 7.78 17.26
N THR A 270 -10.06 8.04 16.03
CA THR A 270 -10.86 8.81 15.07
C THR A 270 -11.99 7.99 14.46
N LYS A 271 -12.80 8.63 13.63
CA LYS A 271 -13.99 8.05 13.01
C LYS A 271 -13.71 6.73 12.27
N ASP A 272 -12.56 6.61 11.61
CA ASP A 272 -12.15 5.39 10.90
C ASP A 272 -12.02 4.21 11.84
N PHE A 273 -11.28 4.42 12.94
CA PHE A 273 -11.05 3.39 13.94
C PHE A 273 -12.33 2.99 14.64
N ILE A 274 -13.15 3.97 15.04
CA ILE A 274 -14.45 3.70 15.68
C ILE A 274 -15.35 2.89 14.72
N THR A 275 -15.37 3.23 13.43
CA THR A 275 -16.15 2.49 12.43
C THR A 275 -15.67 1.04 12.32
N GLU A 276 -14.35 0.82 12.36
CA GLU A 276 -13.77 -0.52 12.35
C GLU A 276 -14.19 -1.33 13.57
N LEU A 277 -14.10 -0.76 14.77
CA LEU A 277 -14.54 -1.41 16.00
C LEU A 277 -16.02 -1.82 15.96
N VAL A 278 -16.88 -0.95 15.39
CA VAL A 278 -18.30 -1.26 15.18
C VAL A 278 -18.50 -2.41 14.20
N ASN A 279 -17.66 -2.50 13.14
CA ASN A 279 -17.74 -3.57 12.15
C ASN A 279 -17.24 -4.93 12.70
N MET A 280 -16.36 -4.92 13.69
CA MET A 280 -15.87 -6.14 14.35
C MET A 280 -16.89 -6.74 15.34
N ALA A 281 -17.93 -6.00 15.74
CA ALA A 281 -18.95 -6.55 16.62
C ALA A 281 -19.79 -7.66 15.92
N PRO A 282 -20.25 -8.68 16.67
CA PRO A 282 -20.14 -8.85 18.13
C PRO A 282 -18.84 -9.52 18.60
N SER A 283 -17.97 -9.97 17.69
CA SER A 283 -16.74 -10.74 18.01
C SER A 283 -15.69 -9.92 18.76
N ALA A 284 -15.80 -8.60 18.76
CA ALA A 284 -14.89 -7.72 19.43
C ALA A 284 -15.64 -6.72 20.33
N LYS A 285 -15.07 -6.46 21.51
CA LYS A 285 -15.62 -5.56 22.52
C LYS A 285 -14.54 -4.63 23.05
N VAL A 286 -14.78 -3.32 22.96
CA VAL A 286 -13.92 -2.30 23.59
C VAL A 286 -14.06 -2.39 25.10
N LEU A 287 -12.94 -2.46 25.80
CA LEU A 287 -12.88 -2.49 27.26
C LEU A 287 -12.52 -1.12 27.85
N SER A 288 -11.68 -0.36 27.17
CA SER A 288 -11.26 1.00 27.55
C SER A 288 -10.81 1.82 26.34
N PRO A 289 -10.84 3.17 26.41
CA PRO A 289 -11.37 4.00 27.49
C PRO A 289 -12.91 4.02 27.51
N GLU A 290 -13.52 4.41 28.64
CA GLU A 290 -14.98 4.35 28.86
C GLU A 290 -15.79 5.14 27.83
N TRP A 291 -15.31 6.32 27.44
CA TRP A 291 -15.99 7.11 26.41
C TRP A 291 -16.08 6.38 25.07
N LEU A 292 -15.02 5.64 24.69
CA LEU A 292 -14.99 4.87 23.44
C LEU A 292 -15.90 3.64 23.52
N VAL A 293 -15.99 3.00 24.69
CA VAL A 293 -16.94 1.91 24.96
C VAL A 293 -18.36 2.39 24.70
N ASN A 294 -18.73 3.57 25.22
CA ASN A 294 -20.07 4.15 25.06
C ASN A 294 -20.35 4.55 23.60
N GLU A 295 -19.41 5.23 22.94
CA GLU A 295 -19.52 5.63 21.54
C GLU A 295 -19.73 4.42 20.60
N VAL A 296 -18.94 3.35 20.77
CA VAL A 296 -19.07 2.13 19.95
C VAL A 296 -20.42 1.45 20.23
N ARG A 297 -20.84 1.37 21.49
CA ARG A 297 -22.14 0.78 21.86
C ARG A 297 -23.32 1.54 21.24
N GLU A 298 -23.31 2.86 21.30
CA GLU A 298 -24.35 3.71 20.71
C GLU A 298 -24.43 3.53 19.20
N ARG A 299 -23.30 3.47 18.53
CA ARG A 299 -23.26 3.26 17.07
C ARG A 299 -23.73 1.86 16.65
N ILE A 300 -23.44 0.82 17.44
CA ILE A 300 -23.96 -0.52 17.21
C ILE A 300 -25.49 -0.51 17.37
N ALA A 301 -26.00 0.10 18.42
CA ALA A 301 -27.45 0.20 18.64
C ALA A 301 -28.17 0.98 17.51
N ALA A 302 -27.56 2.06 17.02
CA ALA A 302 -28.10 2.85 15.91
C ALA A 302 -28.10 2.11 14.56
N LYS A 303 -27.28 1.07 14.38
CA LYS A 303 -27.31 0.22 13.17
C LYS A 303 -28.38 -0.87 13.21
N GLN A 304 -28.93 -1.17 14.39
CA GLN A 304 -29.94 -2.22 14.57
C GLN A 304 -31.38 -1.69 14.47
N ASN A 305 -31.55 -0.38 14.48
CA ASN A 305 -32.80 0.33 14.22
C ASN A 305 -32.88 0.83 12.77
#